data_10f79caa05a66b0c8c7b0fb8054c5cd7
#
_entry.id   10f79caa05a66b0c8c7b0fb8054c5cd7
#
_cell.length_a   1.000
_cell.length_b   1.000
_cell.length_c   1.000
_cell.angle_alpha   90.00
_cell.angle_beta   90.00
_cell.angle_gamma   90.00
#
_symmetry.space_group_name_H-M   'P 1'
#
loop_
_entity.id
_entity.type
_entity.pdbx_description
1 polymer ?
#
loop_
_entity_poly.entity_id
_entity_poly.type
_entity_poly.pdbx_seq_one_letter_code
_entity_poly.pdbx_strand_id
1 'polypeptide(L)'
;MFTSVSAVCVTGLSTLSMDIYSRTGFIIIMLLIEFGGLGIITFVSFYIALPAKKVSIVNRKLIRDFFIDDIEYRPRRILKRILTYTLIIQLIGFILLMCGLYLAKDENFIFNALFISISAFCNAGFSTMNNSLSGFAGNKYILSVIMILIILGGIGFAVITNLVQKIKSFFYTKKEYISVHTKIVILMTLFLIITGAVYNFIFEFNYAFNNLPLPQKILNSLFQSITLRTAGFETLPQNKFAPPSTLLHIVFMFIGGSSGSIAGGVKTTTVFIAFLYAFNGDEEANAVIYKKRQISAQIVNKSITIISRSFIILFCSIFLLALAENVKLTNGTFSSIDIIFECTSAFATVGLSRGITGELNFAAKIIIILTMFIGRTGVFAMALKINKSKNSLNTVSYPKETVMVG
;
A
#
# COMPACT_ATOMS: atom_id res chain seq x y z
N MET A 1 -2.35 -21.52 4.59
CA MET A 1 -3.21 -20.81 3.64
C MET A 1 -3.32 -19.31 3.95
N PHE A 2 -3.80 -18.89 5.14
CA PHE A 2 -3.94 -17.46 5.49
C PHE A 2 -2.63 -16.68 5.28
N THR A 3 -1.54 -17.11 5.93
CA THR A 3 -0.23 -16.45 5.83
C THR A 3 0.32 -16.44 4.40
N SER A 4 0.08 -17.51 3.61
CA SER A 4 0.54 -17.54 2.21
C SER A 4 -0.20 -16.53 1.35
N VAL A 5 -1.53 -16.37 1.54
CA VAL A 5 -2.30 -15.33 0.84
C VAL A 5 -1.87 -13.94 1.31
N SER A 6 -1.67 -13.74 2.62
CA SER A 6 -1.15 -12.49 3.19
C SER A 6 0.22 -12.14 2.59
N ALA A 7 1.13 -13.11 2.42
CA ALA A 7 2.44 -12.91 1.80
C ALA A 7 2.34 -12.54 0.31
N VAL A 8 1.51 -13.24 -0.47
CA VAL A 8 1.30 -12.93 -1.90
C VAL A 8 0.58 -11.60 -2.09
N CYS A 9 -0.39 -11.28 -1.22
CA CYS A 9 -1.05 -9.97 -1.22
C CYS A 9 -0.18 -8.87 -0.63
N VAL A 10 0.99 -9.25 -0.07
CA VAL A 10 1.92 -8.29 0.57
C VAL A 10 1.21 -7.51 1.67
N THR A 11 0.50 -8.23 2.53
CA THR A 11 -0.31 -7.62 3.60
C THR A 11 0.44 -7.62 4.92
N GLY A 12 0.93 -8.77 5.40
CA GLY A 12 1.65 -8.86 6.67
C GLY A 12 0.85 -9.44 7.84
N LEU A 13 -0.45 -9.66 7.70
CA LEU A 13 -1.26 -10.32 8.71
C LEU A 13 -0.88 -11.80 8.85
N SER A 14 -0.73 -12.27 10.07
CA SER A 14 -0.46 -13.66 10.39
C SER A 14 -1.40 -14.17 11.47
N THR A 15 -1.84 -15.42 11.33
CA THR A 15 -2.66 -16.11 12.35
C THR A 15 -1.81 -16.89 13.35
N LEU A 16 -0.51 -17.02 13.08
CA LEU A 16 0.44 -17.72 13.91
C LEU A 16 1.58 -16.79 14.29
N SER A 17 2.15 -16.99 15.46
CA SER A 17 3.35 -16.29 15.88
C SER A 17 4.53 -16.64 14.94
N MET A 18 5.43 -15.70 14.69
CA MET A 18 6.53 -15.90 13.74
C MET A 18 7.56 -16.94 14.23
N ASP A 19 7.63 -17.23 15.52
CA ASP A 19 8.54 -18.22 16.13
C ASP A 19 8.33 -19.64 15.65
N ILE A 20 7.10 -19.95 15.21
CA ILE A 20 6.71 -21.31 14.81
C ILE A 20 7.28 -21.63 13.42
N TYR A 21 7.65 -20.61 12.64
CA TYR A 21 8.14 -20.84 11.29
C TYR A 21 9.59 -21.28 11.26
N SER A 22 9.85 -22.38 10.53
CA SER A 22 11.20 -22.82 10.21
C SER A 22 11.89 -21.84 9.23
N ARG A 23 13.22 -21.93 9.12
CA ARG A 23 13.96 -21.16 8.10
C ARG A 23 13.42 -21.38 6.69
N THR A 24 13.06 -22.61 6.35
CA THR A 24 12.43 -22.94 5.05
C THR A 24 11.09 -22.23 4.89
N GLY A 25 10.27 -22.16 5.96
CA GLY A 25 9.02 -21.40 5.95
C GLY A 25 9.23 -19.92 5.67
N PHE A 26 10.22 -19.30 6.30
CA PHE A 26 10.58 -17.91 6.03
C PHE A 26 11.08 -17.68 4.58
N ILE A 27 11.86 -18.62 4.02
CA ILE A 27 12.29 -18.52 2.61
C ILE A 27 11.08 -18.57 1.67
N ILE A 28 10.11 -19.45 1.94
CA ILE A 28 8.88 -19.52 1.14
C ILE A 28 8.09 -18.22 1.26
N ILE A 29 7.91 -17.68 2.48
CA ILE A 29 7.23 -16.40 2.71
C ILE A 29 7.96 -15.28 1.95
N MET A 30 9.28 -15.21 2.01
CA MET A 30 10.10 -14.21 1.32
C MET A 30 9.91 -14.28 -0.19
N LEU A 31 9.89 -15.46 -0.79
CA LEU A 31 9.62 -15.65 -2.22
C LEU A 31 8.20 -15.21 -2.58
N LEU A 32 7.21 -15.57 -1.77
CA LEU A 32 5.81 -15.15 -1.98
C LEU A 32 5.66 -13.62 -1.90
N ILE A 33 6.36 -12.96 -0.96
CA ILE A 33 6.41 -11.50 -0.84
C ILE A 33 7.02 -10.88 -2.10
N GLU A 34 8.14 -11.41 -2.59
CA GLU A 34 8.82 -10.88 -3.77
C GLU A 34 7.94 -11.00 -5.02
N PHE A 35 7.35 -12.18 -5.25
CA PHE A 35 6.39 -12.38 -6.34
C PHE A 35 5.15 -11.48 -6.21
N GLY A 36 4.59 -11.36 -5.01
CA GLY A 36 3.45 -10.50 -4.73
C GLY A 36 3.78 -9.02 -4.85
N GLY A 37 4.97 -8.61 -4.40
CA GLY A 37 5.48 -7.24 -4.45
C GLY A 37 5.73 -6.75 -5.86
N LEU A 38 6.38 -7.55 -6.69
CA LEU A 38 6.54 -7.25 -8.12
C LEU A 38 5.19 -7.10 -8.83
N GLY A 39 4.15 -7.71 -8.29
CA GLY A 39 2.75 -7.41 -8.55
C GLY A 39 2.20 -7.93 -9.88
N ILE A 40 0.89 -7.81 -10.00
CA ILE A 40 0.11 -8.18 -11.18
C ILE A 40 0.64 -7.49 -12.44
N ILE A 41 1.16 -6.27 -12.31
CA ILE A 41 1.74 -5.48 -13.42
C ILE A 41 2.93 -6.21 -14.06
N THR A 42 3.79 -6.79 -13.24
CA THR A 42 4.95 -7.54 -13.72
C THR A 42 4.51 -8.84 -14.38
N PHE A 43 3.54 -9.53 -13.81
CA PHE A 43 2.95 -10.73 -14.40
C PHE A 43 2.28 -10.44 -15.74
N VAL A 44 1.48 -9.39 -15.81
CA VAL A 44 0.84 -8.96 -17.08
C VAL A 44 1.89 -8.52 -18.10
N SER A 45 2.92 -7.78 -17.67
CA SER A 45 4.02 -7.36 -18.55
C SER A 45 4.85 -8.56 -19.03
N PHE A 46 5.09 -9.54 -18.18
CA PHE A 46 5.77 -10.79 -18.52
C PHE A 46 4.95 -11.62 -19.51
N TYR A 47 3.65 -11.79 -19.24
CA TYR A 47 2.74 -12.50 -20.12
C TYR A 47 2.67 -11.88 -21.52
N ILE A 48 2.72 -10.54 -21.62
CA ILE A 48 2.73 -9.80 -22.88
C ILE A 48 4.10 -9.86 -23.56
N ALA A 49 5.19 -10.00 -22.78
CA ALA A 49 6.53 -10.12 -23.31
C ALA A 49 6.84 -11.49 -23.94
N LEU A 50 6.00 -12.52 -23.68
CA LEU A 50 6.14 -13.83 -24.31
C LEU A 50 5.87 -13.74 -25.82
N PRO A 51 6.75 -14.34 -26.68
CA PRO A 51 6.68 -14.12 -28.12
C PRO A 51 5.47 -14.78 -28.83
N ALA A 52 4.69 -15.60 -28.13
CA ALA A 52 3.68 -16.47 -28.74
C ALA A 52 2.27 -15.88 -28.84
N LYS A 53 2.00 -14.66 -28.30
CA LYS A 53 0.61 -14.13 -28.30
C LYS A 53 0.54 -12.69 -28.80
N LYS A 54 -0.32 -12.45 -29.80
CA LYS A 54 -0.74 -11.10 -30.19
C LYS A 54 -1.46 -10.46 -29.01
N VAL A 55 -0.92 -9.35 -28.50
CA VAL A 55 -1.52 -8.61 -27.38
C VAL A 55 -2.86 -8.03 -27.82
N SER A 56 -3.95 -8.48 -27.19
CA SER A 56 -5.28 -7.90 -27.38
C SER A 56 -5.27 -6.41 -27.00
N ILE A 57 -6.07 -5.60 -27.71
CA ILE A 57 -6.26 -4.16 -27.45
C ILE A 57 -6.69 -3.90 -25.99
N VAL A 58 -7.46 -4.83 -25.40
CA VAL A 58 -7.90 -4.77 -23.99
C VAL A 58 -6.72 -4.85 -23.02
N ASN A 59 -5.75 -5.73 -23.28
CA ASN A 59 -4.56 -5.86 -22.44
C ASN A 59 -3.62 -4.65 -22.56
N ARG A 60 -3.58 -4.00 -23.73
CA ARG A 60 -2.85 -2.74 -23.91
C ARG A 60 -3.46 -1.60 -23.10
N LYS A 61 -4.80 -1.54 -23.01
CA LYS A 61 -5.52 -0.52 -22.23
C LYS A 61 -5.29 -0.70 -20.71
N LEU A 62 -5.24 -1.93 -20.24
CA LEU A 62 -4.91 -2.27 -18.85
C LEU A 62 -3.52 -1.74 -18.43
N ILE A 63 -2.51 -1.98 -19.27
CA ILE A 63 -1.14 -1.51 -19.01
C ILE A 63 -1.09 0.01 -19.02
N ARG A 64 -1.75 0.65 -20.00
CA ARG A 64 -1.82 2.11 -20.11
C ARG A 64 -2.48 2.76 -18.89
N ASP A 65 -3.48 2.12 -18.30
CA ASP A 65 -4.17 2.63 -17.11
C ASP A 65 -3.31 2.59 -15.82
N PHE A 66 -2.29 1.73 -15.79
CA PHE A 66 -1.32 1.66 -14.68
C PHE A 66 -0.08 2.52 -14.91
N PHE A 67 0.29 2.77 -16.18
CA PHE A 67 1.41 3.61 -16.56
C PHE A 67 0.89 4.89 -17.22
N ILE A 68 1.48 6.04 -16.88
CA ILE A 68 1.14 7.33 -17.47
C ILE A 68 1.54 7.34 -18.95
N ASP A 69 0.71 7.91 -19.78
CA ASP A 69 0.73 7.89 -21.26
C ASP A 69 2.06 8.25 -21.95
N ASP A 70 3.03 8.83 -21.26
CA ASP A 70 4.26 9.37 -21.85
C ASP A 70 5.48 8.43 -21.84
N ILE A 71 5.34 7.18 -21.38
CA ILE A 71 6.47 6.25 -21.31
C ILE A 71 6.38 5.21 -22.41
N GLU A 72 7.36 5.28 -23.29
CA GLU A 72 7.77 4.34 -24.33
C GLU A 72 7.09 2.95 -24.26
N TYR A 73 6.29 2.64 -25.27
CA TYR A 73 5.45 1.42 -25.41
C TYR A 73 6.27 0.11 -25.55
N ARG A 74 7.27 -0.10 -24.67
CA ARG A 74 8.10 -1.32 -24.68
C ARG A 74 8.01 -2.04 -23.33
N PRO A 75 7.04 -2.97 -23.15
CA PRO A 75 6.79 -3.67 -21.89
C PRO A 75 8.06 -4.33 -21.32
N ARG A 76 8.91 -4.91 -22.18
CA ARG A 76 10.19 -5.54 -21.77
C ARG A 76 11.16 -4.55 -21.12
N ARG A 77 11.22 -3.30 -21.59
CA ARG A 77 12.11 -2.29 -20.98
C ARG A 77 11.59 -1.85 -19.63
N ILE A 78 10.26 -1.67 -19.51
CA ILE A 78 9.60 -1.31 -18.23
C ILE A 78 9.86 -2.41 -17.22
N LEU A 79 9.61 -3.67 -17.56
CA LEU A 79 9.87 -4.82 -16.71
C LEU A 79 11.34 -4.88 -16.25
N LYS A 80 12.28 -4.75 -17.19
CA LYS A 80 13.71 -4.74 -16.85
C LYS A 80 14.07 -3.63 -15.88
N ARG A 81 13.51 -2.41 -16.07
CA ARG A 81 13.75 -1.28 -15.15
C ARG A 81 13.19 -1.55 -13.75
N ILE A 82 11.95 -2.06 -13.66
CA ILE A 82 11.32 -2.43 -12.39
C ILE A 82 12.21 -3.43 -11.65
N LEU A 83 12.56 -4.55 -12.28
CA LEU A 83 13.40 -5.57 -11.67
C LEU A 83 14.77 -5.01 -11.25
N THR A 84 15.41 -4.20 -12.10
CA THR A 84 16.70 -3.61 -11.78
C THR A 84 16.62 -2.67 -10.58
N TYR A 85 15.62 -1.79 -10.52
CA TYR A 85 15.46 -0.86 -9.37
C TYR A 85 15.12 -1.62 -8.09
N THR A 86 14.23 -2.62 -8.15
CA THR A 86 13.91 -3.48 -7.01
C THR A 86 15.17 -4.13 -6.45
N LEU A 87 15.92 -4.85 -7.29
CA LEU A 87 17.14 -5.55 -6.87
C LEU A 87 18.20 -4.59 -6.30
N ILE A 88 18.44 -3.45 -6.94
CA ILE A 88 19.43 -2.48 -6.45
C ILE A 88 19.02 -1.92 -5.09
N ILE A 89 17.76 -1.49 -4.93
CA ILE A 89 17.30 -0.88 -3.69
C ILE A 89 17.30 -1.92 -2.55
N GLN A 90 16.83 -3.14 -2.82
CA GLN A 90 16.84 -4.22 -1.83
C GLN A 90 18.27 -4.62 -1.45
N LEU A 91 19.20 -4.68 -2.41
CA LEU A 91 20.61 -4.99 -2.12
C LEU A 91 21.26 -3.92 -1.24
N ILE A 92 21.04 -2.65 -1.55
CA ILE A 92 21.53 -1.54 -0.71
C ILE A 92 20.88 -1.62 0.69
N GLY A 93 19.57 -1.83 0.76
CA GLY A 93 18.86 -2.02 2.02
C GLY A 93 19.38 -3.19 2.84
N PHE A 94 19.63 -4.33 2.19
CA PHE A 94 20.23 -5.51 2.82
C PHE A 94 21.58 -5.20 3.45
N ILE A 95 22.50 -4.55 2.69
CA ILE A 95 23.85 -4.21 3.20
C ILE A 95 23.74 -3.25 4.41
N LEU A 96 22.90 -2.22 4.31
CA LEU A 96 22.71 -1.26 5.42
C LEU A 96 22.08 -1.93 6.65
N LEU A 97 21.07 -2.77 6.47
CA LEU A 97 20.45 -3.50 7.59
C LEU A 97 21.39 -4.53 8.18
N MET A 98 22.19 -5.21 7.36
CA MET A 98 23.20 -6.16 7.83
C MET A 98 24.20 -5.47 8.77
N CYS A 99 24.71 -4.30 8.40
CA CYS A 99 25.59 -3.51 9.27
C CYS A 99 24.88 -3.11 10.58
N GLY A 100 23.62 -2.66 10.49
CA GLY A 100 22.84 -2.24 11.67
C GLY A 100 22.53 -3.37 12.63
N LEU A 101 22.12 -4.54 12.14
CA LEU A 101 21.80 -5.72 12.94
C LEU A 101 23.08 -6.36 13.52
N TYR A 102 24.19 -6.35 12.78
CA TYR A 102 25.49 -6.78 13.30
C TYR A 102 25.94 -5.93 14.51
N LEU A 103 25.82 -4.61 14.40
CA LEU A 103 26.11 -3.70 15.53
C LEU A 103 25.13 -3.88 16.71
N ALA A 104 23.90 -4.29 16.43
CA ALA A 104 22.90 -4.62 17.45
C ALA A 104 23.08 -6.03 18.05
N LYS A 105 24.11 -6.79 17.62
CA LYS A 105 24.45 -8.15 18.08
C LYS A 105 23.32 -9.16 17.84
N ASP A 106 22.60 -9.05 16.74
CA ASP A 106 21.62 -10.07 16.33
C ASP A 106 22.36 -11.33 15.84
N GLU A 107 22.03 -12.48 16.39
CA GLU A 107 22.70 -13.77 16.05
C GLU A 107 22.50 -14.18 14.58
N ASN A 108 21.34 -13.86 14.01
CA ASN A 108 20.96 -14.19 12.63
C ASN A 108 20.96 -12.96 11.70
N PHE A 109 21.83 -11.97 11.96
CA PHE A 109 21.82 -10.67 11.29
C PHE A 109 21.78 -10.72 9.76
N ILE A 110 22.46 -11.68 9.12
CA ILE A 110 22.47 -11.82 7.64
C ILE A 110 21.09 -12.19 7.12
N PHE A 111 20.48 -13.25 7.70
CA PHE A 111 19.17 -13.72 7.26
C PHE A 111 18.07 -12.70 7.56
N ASN A 112 18.10 -12.11 8.76
CA ASN A 112 17.15 -11.11 9.20
C ASN A 112 17.27 -9.84 8.35
N ALA A 113 18.47 -9.38 8.01
CA ALA A 113 18.70 -8.25 7.13
C ALA A 113 18.12 -8.48 5.72
N LEU A 114 18.35 -9.66 5.14
CA LEU A 114 17.84 -10.02 3.83
C LEU A 114 16.29 -10.04 3.84
N PHE A 115 15.70 -10.73 4.81
CA PHE A 115 14.26 -10.86 4.95
C PHE A 115 13.58 -9.49 5.15
N ILE A 116 14.09 -8.69 6.10
CA ILE A 116 13.53 -7.37 6.43
C ILE A 116 13.71 -6.40 5.25
N SER A 117 14.84 -6.44 4.52
CA SER A 117 15.05 -5.58 3.36
C SER A 117 14.00 -5.85 2.27
N ILE A 118 13.75 -7.11 1.95
CA ILE A 118 12.73 -7.51 0.97
C ILE A 118 11.34 -7.13 1.48
N SER A 119 11.01 -7.50 2.72
CA SER A 119 9.71 -7.22 3.33
C SER A 119 9.42 -5.72 3.41
N ALA A 120 10.40 -4.89 3.79
CA ALA A 120 10.25 -3.44 3.91
C ALA A 120 10.09 -2.76 2.53
N PHE A 121 10.91 -3.12 1.54
CA PHE A 121 10.76 -2.56 0.20
C PHE A 121 9.47 -3.00 -0.47
N CYS A 122 9.07 -4.26 -0.27
CA CYS A 122 7.79 -4.75 -0.77
C CYS A 122 6.58 -4.25 0.03
N ASN A 123 6.78 -3.54 1.14
CA ASN A 123 5.72 -3.10 2.05
C ASN A 123 4.88 -4.29 2.57
N ALA A 124 5.54 -5.37 2.98
CA ALA A 124 4.88 -6.62 3.32
C ALA A 124 4.62 -6.79 4.83
N GLY A 125 5.34 -6.07 5.69
CA GLY A 125 5.12 -6.08 7.14
C GLY A 125 5.54 -7.34 7.88
N PHE A 126 5.99 -8.37 7.18
CA PHE A 126 6.52 -9.57 7.83
C PHE A 126 7.91 -9.31 8.41
N SER A 127 8.13 -9.81 9.62
CA SER A 127 9.42 -9.82 10.32
C SER A 127 9.79 -11.23 10.73
N THR A 128 11.07 -11.54 10.80
CA THR A 128 11.59 -12.77 11.39
C THR A 128 11.58 -12.73 12.92
N MET A 129 11.22 -11.59 13.50
CA MET A 129 11.21 -11.35 14.94
C MET A 129 9.78 -11.43 15.47
N ASN A 130 9.63 -11.96 16.70
CA ASN A 130 8.34 -12.26 17.30
C ASN A 130 7.39 -11.07 17.41
N ASN A 131 7.91 -9.95 17.86
CA ASN A 131 7.14 -8.72 18.06
C ASN A 131 7.47 -7.67 16.98
N SER A 132 7.56 -8.10 15.72
CA SER A 132 7.92 -7.24 14.59
C SER A 132 9.25 -6.50 14.84
N LEU A 133 9.25 -5.17 14.97
CA LEU A 133 10.43 -4.36 15.21
C LEU A 133 10.47 -3.72 16.61
N SER A 134 9.67 -4.20 17.56
CA SER A 134 9.60 -3.62 18.90
C SER A 134 10.93 -3.68 19.66
N GLY A 135 11.76 -4.68 19.44
CA GLY A 135 13.12 -4.77 19.98
C GLY A 135 14.06 -3.65 19.48
N PHE A 136 13.72 -3.01 18.37
CA PHE A 136 14.51 -1.92 17.76
C PHE A 136 13.84 -0.55 17.86
N ALA A 137 12.80 -0.39 18.68
CA ALA A 137 12.06 0.87 18.84
C ALA A 137 12.97 2.08 19.22
N GLY A 138 14.13 1.81 19.85
CA GLY A 138 15.15 2.82 20.17
C GLY A 138 16.28 2.96 19.14
N ASN A 139 16.37 2.08 18.16
CA ASN A 139 17.49 2.07 17.21
C ASN A 139 17.22 2.96 16.01
N LYS A 140 17.74 4.19 16.04
CA LYS A 140 17.53 5.19 14.98
C LYS A 140 18.03 4.71 13.60
N TYR A 141 19.17 4.01 13.57
CA TYR A 141 19.76 3.59 12.31
C TYR A 141 18.90 2.55 11.60
N ILE A 142 18.55 1.45 12.28
CA ILE A 142 17.75 0.36 11.71
C ILE A 142 16.37 0.89 11.27
N LEU A 143 15.68 1.65 12.13
CA LEU A 143 14.37 2.20 11.79
C LEU A 143 14.44 3.19 10.61
N SER A 144 15.49 4.02 10.52
CA SER A 144 15.65 4.95 9.39
C SER A 144 15.83 4.22 8.06
N VAL A 145 16.63 3.16 8.04
CA VAL A 145 16.82 2.34 6.83
C VAL A 145 15.49 1.70 6.39
N ILE A 146 14.75 1.12 7.35
CA ILE A 146 13.45 0.50 7.08
C ILE A 146 12.45 1.54 6.57
N MET A 147 12.35 2.72 7.19
CA MET A 147 11.50 3.82 6.75
C MET A 147 11.79 4.25 5.30
N ILE A 148 13.07 4.37 4.95
CA ILE A 148 13.48 4.71 3.57
C ILE A 148 13.06 3.63 2.59
N LEU A 149 13.25 2.34 2.91
CA LEU A 149 12.82 1.22 2.06
C LEU A 149 11.31 1.23 1.84
N ILE A 150 10.52 1.42 2.90
CA ILE A 150 9.06 1.54 2.83
C ILE A 150 8.63 2.69 1.91
N ILE A 151 9.22 3.87 2.09
CA ILE A 151 8.91 5.04 1.27
C ILE A 151 9.24 4.75 -0.20
N LEU A 152 10.42 4.20 -0.50
CA LEU A 152 10.83 3.88 -1.87
C LEU A 152 9.92 2.84 -2.52
N GLY A 153 9.46 1.81 -1.80
CA GLY A 153 8.48 0.86 -2.27
C GLY A 153 7.10 1.48 -2.54
N GLY A 154 6.71 2.46 -1.69
CA GLY A 154 5.40 3.11 -1.72
C GLY A 154 5.23 4.27 -2.69
N ILE A 155 6.30 4.90 -3.20
CA ILE A 155 6.18 6.07 -4.12
C ILE A 155 5.94 5.70 -5.58
N GLY A 156 6.22 4.46 -5.99
CA GLY A 156 5.95 3.95 -7.33
C GLY A 156 7.12 4.05 -8.31
N PHE A 157 7.20 3.04 -9.18
CA PHE A 157 8.30 2.91 -10.14
C PHE A 157 8.36 4.03 -11.18
N ALA A 158 7.21 4.60 -11.58
CA ALA A 158 7.15 5.74 -12.48
C ALA A 158 7.83 6.98 -11.87
N VAL A 159 7.59 7.23 -10.58
CA VAL A 159 8.20 8.32 -9.82
C VAL A 159 9.71 8.09 -9.67
N ILE A 160 10.12 6.88 -9.27
CA ILE A 160 11.55 6.53 -9.16
C ILE A 160 12.25 6.75 -10.50
N THR A 161 11.65 6.28 -11.60
CA THR A 161 12.23 6.46 -12.95
C THR A 161 12.39 7.94 -13.31
N ASN A 162 11.37 8.75 -13.06
CA ASN A 162 11.40 10.20 -13.36
C ASN A 162 12.43 10.93 -12.49
N LEU A 163 12.58 10.56 -11.21
CA LEU A 163 13.59 11.13 -10.32
C LEU A 163 15.02 10.75 -10.77
N VAL A 164 15.24 9.46 -11.10
CA VAL A 164 16.54 9.00 -11.61
C VAL A 164 16.90 9.68 -12.92
N GLN A 165 15.94 9.87 -13.84
CA GLN A 165 16.16 10.63 -15.08
C GLN A 165 16.51 12.10 -14.77
N LYS A 166 15.80 12.72 -13.82
CA LYS A 166 16.10 14.11 -13.40
C LYS A 166 17.50 14.23 -12.79
N ILE A 167 17.91 13.30 -11.93
CA ILE A 167 19.27 13.29 -11.36
C ILE A 167 20.31 13.13 -12.49
N LYS A 168 20.09 12.17 -13.39
CA LYS A 168 20.98 12.00 -14.55
C LYS A 168 21.07 13.24 -15.43
N SER A 169 19.97 13.99 -15.59
CA SER A 169 19.97 15.22 -16.40
C SER A 169 20.85 16.34 -15.83
N PHE A 170 21.24 16.27 -14.55
CA PHE A 170 22.25 17.18 -13.99
C PHE A 170 23.65 16.94 -14.54
N PHE A 171 23.93 15.68 -14.95
CA PHE A 171 25.23 15.28 -15.50
C PHE A 171 25.25 15.25 -17.03
N TYR A 172 24.08 15.40 -17.68
CA TYR A 172 23.94 15.40 -19.14
C TYR A 172 23.19 16.64 -19.60
N THR A 173 23.47 17.13 -20.81
CA THR A 173 22.93 18.37 -21.38
C THR A 173 21.43 18.38 -21.65
N LYS A 174 20.72 17.25 -21.52
CA LYS A 174 19.27 17.17 -21.71
C LYS A 174 18.52 17.61 -20.43
N LYS A 175 17.76 18.71 -20.53
CA LYS A 175 16.88 19.15 -19.43
C LYS A 175 15.66 18.24 -19.33
N GLU A 176 15.60 17.41 -18.30
CA GLU A 176 14.43 16.61 -17.95
C GLU A 176 13.56 17.35 -16.90
N TYR A 177 12.25 17.30 -17.07
CA TYR A 177 11.30 17.95 -16.17
C TYR A 177 10.61 16.93 -15.26
N ILE A 178 10.36 17.33 -14.00
CA ILE A 178 9.57 16.53 -13.07
C ILE A 178 8.11 16.56 -13.52
N SER A 179 7.52 15.38 -13.77
CA SER A 179 6.13 15.25 -14.20
C SER A 179 5.15 15.73 -13.13
N VAL A 180 3.93 16.15 -13.53
CA VAL A 180 2.87 16.53 -12.59
C VAL A 180 2.53 15.40 -11.64
N HIS A 181 2.47 14.16 -12.14
CA HIS A 181 2.26 12.97 -11.34
C HIS A 181 3.30 12.85 -10.23
N THR A 182 4.59 12.94 -10.56
CA THR A 182 5.69 12.87 -9.59
C THR A 182 5.57 13.97 -8.51
N LYS A 183 5.19 15.19 -8.91
CA LYS A 183 4.98 16.30 -7.95
C LYS A 183 3.83 16.02 -7.00
N ILE A 184 2.71 15.52 -7.50
CA ILE A 184 1.54 15.15 -6.67
C ILE A 184 1.91 14.03 -5.70
N VAL A 185 2.58 12.98 -6.17
CA VAL A 185 3.00 11.86 -5.33
C VAL A 185 3.93 12.30 -4.22
N ILE A 186 4.95 13.09 -4.51
CA ILE A 186 5.89 13.59 -3.49
C ILE A 186 5.15 14.48 -2.49
N LEU A 187 4.32 15.42 -2.97
CA LEU A 187 3.55 16.31 -2.11
C LEU A 187 2.66 15.52 -1.13
N MET A 188 1.86 14.59 -1.66
CA MET A 188 0.95 13.78 -0.84
C MET A 188 1.70 12.85 0.12
N THR A 189 2.83 12.29 -0.33
CA THR A 189 3.67 11.45 0.52
C THR A 189 4.21 12.24 1.71
N LEU A 190 4.80 13.41 1.47
CA LEU A 190 5.32 14.26 2.53
C LEU A 190 4.21 14.78 3.45
N PHE A 191 3.08 15.21 2.87
CA PHE A 191 1.93 15.67 3.64
C PHE A 191 1.43 14.61 4.61
N LEU A 192 1.20 13.37 4.14
CA LEU A 192 0.71 12.28 4.99
C LEU A 192 1.74 11.87 6.05
N ILE A 193 3.04 11.84 5.72
CA ILE A 193 4.08 11.51 6.69
C ILE A 193 4.16 12.58 7.78
N ILE A 194 4.18 13.85 7.41
CA ILE A 194 4.30 14.94 8.38
C ILE A 194 3.05 15.03 9.26
N THR A 195 1.85 15.03 8.67
CA THR A 195 0.60 15.13 9.43
C THR A 195 0.42 13.94 10.36
N GLY A 196 0.71 12.71 9.89
CA GLY A 196 0.63 11.52 10.74
C GLY A 196 1.67 11.51 11.85
N ALA A 197 2.91 11.94 11.57
CA ALA A 197 3.95 12.02 12.59
C ALA A 197 3.62 13.07 13.68
N VAL A 198 3.19 14.25 13.27
CA VAL A 198 2.80 15.33 14.20
C VAL A 198 1.60 14.89 15.06
N TYR A 199 0.59 14.29 14.44
CA TYR A 199 -0.57 13.78 15.14
C TYR A 199 -0.19 12.71 16.18
N ASN A 200 0.54 11.67 15.77
CA ASN A 200 0.99 10.62 16.69
C ASN A 200 1.86 11.20 17.83
N PHE A 201 2.74 12.15 17.53
CA PHE A 201 3.57 12.78 18.55
C PHE A 201 2.73 13.50 19.60
N ILE A 202 1.73 14.28 19.17
CA ILE A 202 0.90 15.06 20.09
C ILE A 202 -0.02 14.17 20.93
N PHE A 203 -0.76 13.28 20.28
CA PHE A 203 -1.82 12.50 20.92
C PHE A 203 -1.29 11.29 21.69
N GLU A 204 -0.19 10.69 21.26
CA GLU A 204 0.39 9.51 21.92
C GLU A 204 1.51 9.85 22.91
N PHE A 205 1.82 11.12 23.09
CA PHE A 205 2.91 11.56 23.96
C PHE A 205 2.83 11.00 25.39
N ASN A 206 1.62 10.97 25.96
CA ASN A 206 1.32 10.48 27.29
C ASN A 206 0.56 9.11 27.29
N TYR A 207 0.37 8.51 26.13
CA TYR A 207 -0.28 7.20 25.98
C TYR A 207 0.73 6.15 25.51
N ALA A 208 0.69 5.72 24.26
CA ALA A 208 1.56 4.66 23.75
C ALA A 208 3.07 5.00 23.88
N PHE A 209 3.43 6.27 23.86
CA PHE A 209 4.82 6.72 23.97
C PHE A 209 5.24 7.15 25.39
N ASN A 210 4.39 7.00 26.43
CA ASN A 210 4.62 7.57 27.75
C ASN A 210 6.00 7.20 28.33
N ASN A 211 6.40 5.94 28.23
CA ASN A 211 7.64 5.42 28.80
C ASN A 211 8.88 5.61 27.92
N LEU A 212 8.75 6.29 26.76
CA LEU A 212 9.86 6.49 25.84
C LEU A 212 10.54 7.84 26.08
N PRO A 213 11.87 7.94 25.96
CA PRO A 213 12.57 9.23 25.95
C PRO A 213 12.20 10.04 24.71
N LEU A 214 12.26 11.37 24.80
CA LEU A 214 11.84 12.30 23.74
C LEU A 214 12.37 11.96 22.33
N PRO A 215 13.65 11.60 22.11
CA PRO A 215 14.15 11.23 20.80
C PRO A 215 13.48 9.98 20.22
N GLN A 216 13.11 9.02 21.08
CA GLN A 216 12.40 7.82 20.67
C GLN A 216 10.91 8.10 20.38
N LYS A 217 10.28 9.03 21.11
CA LYS A 217 8.91 9.50 20.83
C LYS A 217 8.82 10.07 19.42
N ILE A 218 9.76 10.94 19.04
CA ILE A 218 9.81 11.52 17.68
C ILE A 218 10.03 10.44 16.63
N LEU A 219 10.99 9.54 16.87
CA LEU A 219 11.33 8.47 15.94
C LEU A 219 10.15 7.52 15.71
N ASN A 220 9.47 7.09 16.80
CA ASN A 220 8.34 6.16 16.69
C ASN A 220 7.08 6.85 16.13
N SER A 221 6.87 8.14 16.38
CA SER A 221 5.80 8.92 15.73
C SER A 221 5.98 8.98 14.23
N LEU A 222 7.21 9.21 13.76
CA LEU A 222 7.54 9.20 12.34
C LEU A 222 7.41 7.79 11.74
N PHE A 223 7.92 6.77 12.44
CA PHE A 223 7.81 5.37 12.02
C PHE A 223 6.35 4.94 11.91
N GLN A 224 5.51 5.23 12.91
CA GLN A 224 4.09 4.91 12.88
C GLN A 224 3.38 5.55 11.69
N SER A 225 3.64 6.83 11.41
CA SER A 225 3.08 7.52 10.25
C SER A 225 3.46 6.85 8.91
N ILE A 226 4.69 6.36 8.80
CA ILE A 226 5.18 5.71 7.58
C ILE A 226 4.62 4.29 7.44
N THR A 227 4.59 3.52 8.54
CA THR A 227 4.13 2.13 8.50
C THR A 227 2.63 2.02 8.18
N LEU A 228 1.80 2.98 8.60
CA LEU A 228 0.38 3.06 8.24
C LEU A 228 0.14 3.10 6.72
N ARG A 229 1.14 3.52 5.94
CA ARG A 229 1.07 3.58 4.48
C ARG A 229 1.43 2.23 3.85
N THR A 230 0.74 1.20 4.30
CA THR A 230 0.79 -0.18 3.80
C THR A 230 2.11 -0.92 4.02
N ALA A 231 2.83 -0.61 5.12
CA ALA A 231 4.08 -1.30 5.41
C ALA A 231 3.97 -2.40 6.47
N GLY A 232 3.10 -2.24 7.47
CA GLY A 232 2.72 -3.29 8.42
C GLY A 232 3.73 -3.61 9.51
N PHE A 233 4.86 -2.92 9.60
CA PHE A 233 5.81 -3.12 10.69
C PHE A 233 5.38 -2.39 11.95
N GLU A 234 5.62 -2.99 13.10
CA GLU A 234 5.29 -2.44 14.41
C GLU A 234 6.54 -2.22 15.25
N THR A 235 6.66 -1.04 15.83
CA THR A 235 7.60 -0.76 16.93
C THR A 235 6.90 -0.76 18.29
N LEU A 236 5.59 -0.57 18.27
CA LEU A 236 4.70 -0.60 19.44
C LEU A 236 3.41 -1.33 19.05
N PRO A 237 2.83 -2.16 19.95
CA PRO A 237 1.58 -2.86 19.70
C PRO A 237 0.43 -1.90 19.42
N GLN A 238 -0.37 -2.17 18.37
CA GLN A 238 -1.44 -1.26 17.92
C GLN A 238 -2.59 -1.13 18.92
N ASN A 239 -2.78 -2.09 19.82
CA ASN A 239 -3.78 -2.03 20.89
C ASN A 239 -3.44 -1.03 22.00
N LYS A 240 -2.20 -0.52 22.08
CA LYS A 240 -1.77 0.50 23.06
C LYS A 240 -2.07 1.93 22.62
N PHE A 241 -2.43 2.14 21.36
CA PHE A 241 -2.76 3.47 20.87
C PHE A 241 -4.15 3.92 21.34
N ALA A 242 -4.28 5.21 21.62
CA ALA A 242 -5.52 5.81 22.04
C ALA A 242 -6.62 5.67 20.95
N PRO A 243 -7.92 5.59 21.33
CA PRO A 243 -9.00 5.46 20.35
C PRO A 243 -9.00 6.54 19.26
N PRO A 244 -8.77 7.85 19.53
CA PRO A 244 -8.69 8.86 18.49
C PRO A 244 -7.56 8.59 17.49
N SER A 245 -6.40 8.14 17.97
CA SER A 245 -5.27 7.79 17.12
C SER A 245 -5.58 6.57 16.27
N THR A 246 -6.25 5.58 16.83
CA THR A 246 -6.69 4.39 16.08
C THR A 246 -7.64 4.77 14.93
N LEU A 247 -8.56 5.70 15.13
CA LEU A 247 -9.45 6.20 14.07
C LEU A 247 -8.67 6.89 12.95
N LEU A 248 -7.69 7.72 13.29
CA LEU A 248 -6.83 8.34 12.29
C LEU A 248 -5.96 7.31 11.56
N HIS A 249 -5.46 6.30 12.27
CA HIS A 249 -4.71 5.19 11.68
C HIS A 249 -5.55 4.46 10.62
N ILE A 250 -6.84 4.21 10.88
CA ILE A 250 -7.79 3.62 9.93
C ILE A 250 -7.87 4.47 8.65
N VAL A 251 -8.00 5.79 8.80
CA VAL A 251 -8.05 6.71 7.64
C VAL A 251 -6.73 6.67 6.84
N PHE A 252 -5.59 6.68 7.53
CA PHE A 252 -4.27 6.65 6.86
C PHE A 252 -3.99 5.31 6.19
N MET A 253 -4.41 4.19 6.79
CA MET A 253 -4.34 2.88 6.17
C MET A 253 -5.19 2.82 4.90
N PHE A 254 -6.41 3.38 4.92
CA PHE A 254 -7.26 3.44 3.72
C PHE A 254 -6.59 4.21 2.57
N ILE A 255 -5.86 5.31 2.89
CA ILE A 255 -5.04 6.06 1.94
C ILE A 255 -3.68 5.37 1.80
N GLY A 256 -3.58 4.39 0.94
CA GLY A 256 -2.37 3.60 0.73
C GLY A 256 -1.21 4.35 0.05
N GLY A 257 -0.43 3.64 -0.75
CA GLY A 257 0.67 4.24 -1.51
C GLY A 257 0.25 4.90 -2.81
N SER A 258 1.24 5.28 -3.63
CA SER A 258 0.98 5.95 -4.90
C SER A 258 0.66 4.97 -6.04
N SER A 259 0.10 5.49 -7.13
CA SER A 259 -0.16 4.70 -8.33
C SER A 259 1.14 4.15 -8.91
N GLY A 260 1.13 2.87 -9.30
CA GLY A 260 2.32 2.19 -9.83
C GLY A 260 3.35 1.82 -8.76
N SER A 261 2.98 1.82 -7.48
CA SER A 261 3.77 1.32 -6.35
C SER A 261 3.39 -0.11 -5.97
N ILE A 262 4.20 -0.69 -5.10
CA ILE A 262 3.94 -2.01 -4.49
C ILE A 262 2.81 -1.94 -3.44
N ALA A 263 2.60 -0.78 -2.84
CA ALA A 263 1.60 -0.53 -1.80
C ALA A 263 0.15 -0.80 -2.27
N GLY A 264 -0.71 -1.26 -1.36
CA GLY A 264 -2.14 -1.47 -1.60
C GLY A 264 -3.02 -0.24 -1.33
N GLY A 265 -4.25 -0.45 -0.94
CA GLY A 265 -5.21 0.60 -0.59
C GLY A 265 -5.62 1.53 -1.73
N VAL A 266 -6.41 2.57 -1.40
CA VAL A 266 -6.76 3.62 -2.34
C VAL A 266 -5.53 4.50 -2.60
N LYS A 267 -5.19 4.70 -3.87
CA LYS A 267 -3.94 5.38 -4.23
C LYS A 267 -3.96 6.86 -3.86
N THR A 268 -2.83 7.38 -3.35
CA THR A 268 -2.69 8.78 -2.94
C THR A 268 -3.09 9.77 -4.04
N THR A 269 -2.77 9.47 -5.30
CA THR A 269 -3.18 10.29 -6.44
C THR A 269 -4.68 10.28 -6.68
N THR A 270 -5.35 9.15 -6.45
CA THR A 270 -6.81 9.02 -6.54
C THR A 270 -7.50 9.89 -5.48
N VAL A 271 -7.02 9.81 -4.23
CA VAL A 271 -7.54 10.65 -3.13
C VAL A 271 -7.29 12.12 -3.40
N PHE A 272 -6.09 12.50 -3.87
CA PHE A 272 -5.76 13.88 -4.20
C PHE A 272 -6.67 14.47 -5.29
N ILE A 273 -6.94 13.72 -6.35
CA ILE A 273 -7.81 14.18 -7.45
C ILE A 273 -9.26 14.34 -6.98
N ALA A 274 -9.76 13.37 -6.20
CA ALA A 274 -11.12 13.46 -5.64
C ALA A 274 -11.26 14.64 -4.68
N PHE A 275 -10.25 14.88 -3.83
CA PHE A 275 -10.21 16.02 -2.92
C PHE A 275 -10.19 17.36 -3.69
N LEU A 276 -9.33 17.48 -4.71
CA LEU A 276 -9.31 18.68 -5.54
C LEU A 276 -10.65 18.92 -6.25
N TYR A 277 -11.30 17.86 -6.73
CA TYR A 277 -12.61 17.97 -7.36
C TYR A 277 -13.68 18.43 -6.38
N ALA A 278 -13.68 17.90 -5.16
CA ALA A 278 -14.63 18.27 -4.12
C ALA A 278 -14.54 19.75 -3.72
N PHE A 279 -13.34 20.37 -3.80
CA PHE A 279 -13.14 21.77 -3.37
C PHE A 279 -13.00 22.77 -4.52
N ASN A 280 -12.52 22.36 -5.68
CA ASN A 280 -12.20 23.24 -6.80
C ASN A 280 -12.67 22.66 -8.15
N GLY A 281 -13.62 21.73 -8.14
CA GLY A 281 -14.13 21.12 -9.35
C GLY A 281 -15.02 22.09 -10.13
N ASP A 282 -14.88 22.10 -11.44
CA ASP A 282 -15.86 22.68 -12.34
C ASP A 282 -16.94 21.62 -12.60
N GLU A 283 -18.13 21.83 -12.04
CA GLU A 283 -19.25 20.88 -12.13
C GLU A 283 -19.72 20.70 -13.58
N GLU A 284 -19.74 21.76 -14.40
CA GLU A 284 -20.16 21.67 -15.80
C GLU A 284 -19.15 20.88 -16.65
N ALA A 285 -17.84 21.12 -16.45
CA ALA A 285 -16.80 20.44 -17.21
C ALA A 285 -16.38 19.10 -16.59
N ASN A 286 -16.81 18.76 -15.35
CA ASN A 286 -16.32 17.63 -14.56
C ASN A 286 -14.78 17.53 -14.56
N ALA A 287 -14.09 18.69 -14.55
CA ALA A 287 -12.66 18.80 -14.70
C ALA A 287 -12.03 19.57 -13.56
N VAL A 288 -10.76 19.35 -13.32
CA VAL A 288 -9.99 20.04 -12.26
C VAL A 288 -8.75 20.67 -12.87
N ILE A 289 -8.47 21.92 -12.51
CA ILE A 289 -7.25 22.62 -12.91
C ILE A 289 -6.21 22.54 -11.79
N TYR A 290 -5.06 21.97 -12.07
CA TYR A 290 -3.92 21.92 -11.16
C TYR A 290 -2.66 22.48 -11.81
N LYS A 291 -2.08 23.54 -11.23
CA LYS A 291 -0.87 24.24 -11.74
C LYS A 291 -0.95 24.56 -13.23
N LYS A 292 -2.04 25.19 -13.67
CA LYS A 292 -2.30 25.58 -15.08
C LYS A 292 -2.41 24.39 -16.04
N ARG A 293 -2.73 23.19 -15.55
CA ARG A 293 -2.99 21.98 -16.36
C ARG A 293 -4.34 21.41 -15.98
N GLN A 294 -5.13 21.06 -16.96
CA GLN A 294 -6.44 20.45 -16.78
C GLN A 294 -6.30 18.93 -16.62
N ILE A 295 -6.90 18.41 -15.56
CA ILE A 295 -7.10 16.96 -15.34
C ILE A 295 -8.43 16.60 -15.99
N SER A 296 -8.44 15.64 -16.90
CA SER A 296 -9.64 15.30 -17.67
C SER A 296 -10.76 14.73 -16.81
N ALA A 297 -12.01 14.96 -17.20
CA ALA A 297 -13.21 14.41 -16.59
C ALA A 297 -13.17 12.87 -16.42
N GLN A 298 -12.57 12.16 -17.37
CA GLN A 298 -12.42 10.71 -17.29
C GLN A 298 -11.59 10.28 -16.06
N ILE A 299 -10.52 11.00 -15.74
CA ILE A 299 -9.66 10.72 -14.59
C ILE A 299 -10.39 11.04 -13.29
N VAL A 300 -11.13 12.15 -13.24
CA VAL A 300 -11.94 12.56 -12.09
C VAL A 300 -13.01 11.50 -11.79
N ASN A 301 -13.84 11.15 -12.78
CA ASN A 301 -14.89 10.14 -12.65
C ASN A 301 -14.33 8.76 -12.27
N LYS A 302 -13.16 8.36 -12.81
CA LYS A 302 -12.46 7.15 -12.43
C LYS A 302 -12.04 7.19 -10.95
N SER A 303 -11.52 8.32 -10.48
CA SER A 303 -11.09 8.49 -9.09
C SER A 303 -12.25 8.37 -8.11
N ILE A 304 -13.37 9.04 -8.37
CA ILE A 304 -14.59 8.96 -7.57
C ILE A 304 -15.13 7.52 -7.55
N THR A 305 -15.20 6.87 -8.72
CA THR A 305 -15.67 5.48 -8.83
C THR A 305 -14.82 4.51 -8.02
N ILE A 306 -13.49 4.67 -8.03
CA ILE A 306 -12.58 3.82 -7.25
C ILE A 306 -12.84 4.00 -5.75
N ILE A 307 -12.95 5.26 -5.27
CA ILE A 307 -13.20 5.55 -3.86
C ILE A 307 -14.54 4.97 -3.42
N SER A 308 -15.63 5.24 -4.15
CA SER A 308 -16.97 4.75 -3.82
C SER A 308 -17.01 3.22 -3.74
N ARG A 309 -16.41 2.53 -4.69
CA ARG A 309 -16.32 1.05 -4.67
C ARG A 309 -15.48 0.53 -3.52
N SER A 310 -14.38 1.21 -3.19
CA SER A 310 -13.54 0.87 -2.05
C SER A 310 -14.30 0.96 -0.74
N PHE A 311 -15.10 2.01 -0.55
CA PHE A 311 -15.96 2.14 0.62
C PHE A 311 -17.02 1.04 0.70
N ILE A 312 -17.67 0.70 -0.42
CA ILE A 312 -18.68 -0.38 -0.44
C ILE A 312 -18.05 -1.71 -0.04
N ILE A 313 -16.89 -2.05 -0.63
CA ILE A 313 -16.20 -3.32 -0.32
C ILE A 313 -15.76 -3.35 1.13
N LEU A 314 -15.18 -2.26 1.64
CA LEU A 314 -14.74 -2.17 3.03
C LEU A 314 -15.92 -2.30 3.99
N PHE A 315 -17.02 -1.60 3.74
CA PHE A 315 -18.23 -1.68 4.54
C PHE A 315 -18.81 -3.09 4.55
N CYS A 316 -18.93 -3.75 3.39
CA CYS A 316 -19.37 -5.14 3.29
C CYS A 316 -18.44 -6.09 4.08
N SER A 317 -17.12 -5.89 3.98
CA SER A 317 -16.15 -6.71 4.73
C SER A 317 -16.29 -6.52 6.23
N ILE A 318 -16.44 -5.29 6.72
CA ILE A 318 -16.66 -4.98 8.13
C ILE A 318 -17.95 -5.63 8.62
N PHE A 319 -19.04 -5.49 7.87
CA PHE A 319 -20.34 -6.06 8.24
C PHE A 319 -20.30 -7.59 8.31
N LEU A 320 -19.72 -8.24 7.30
CA LEU A 320 -19.58 -9.70 7.28
C LEU A 320 -18.66 -10.20 8.40
N LEU A 321 -17.56 -9.49 8.70
CA LEU A 321 -16.66 -9.85 9.78
C LEU A 321 -17.34 -9.70 11.15
N ALA A 322 -18.09 -8.64 11.35
CA ALA A 322 -18.86 -8.41 12.57
C ALA A 322 -19.94 -9.49 12.79
N LEU A 323 -20.61 -9.94 11.71
CA LEU A 323 -21.56 -11.07 11.80
C LEU A 323 -20.85 -12.37 12.15
N ALA A 324 -19.68 -12.64 11.55
CA ALA A 324 -18.93 -13.85 11.82
C ALA A 324 -18.40 -13.92 13.26
N GLU A 325 -18.02 -12.79 13.84
CA GLU A 325 -17.47 -12.68 15.20
C GLU A 325 -18.48 -12.10 16.23
N ASN A 326 -19.79 -12.18 15.94
CA ASN A 326 -20.84 -11.59 16.77
C ASN A 326 -20.75 -12.02 18.24
N VAL A 327 -20.44 -13.30 18.52
CA VAL A 327 -20.31 -13.82 19.89
C VAL A 327 -19.17 -13.11 20.63
N LYS A 328 -18.03 -12.87 20.00
CA LYS A 328 -16.89 -12.19 20.64
C LYS A 328 -17.11 -10.69 20.82
N LEU A 329 -17.90 -10.07 19.92
CA LEU A 329 -18.33 -8.68 20.05
C LEU A 329 -19.29 -8.53 21.23
N THR A 330 -20.29 -9.41 21.36
CA THR A 330 -21.29 -9.34 22.45
C THR A 330 -20.67 -9.65 23.81
N ASN A 331 -19.71 -10.57 23.87
CA ASN A 331 -18.98 -10.91 25.10
C ASN A 331 -17.90 -9.87 25.47
N GLY A 332 -17.69 -8.83 24.65
CA GLY A 332 -16.69 -7.80 24.91
C GLY A 332 -15.22 -8.23 24.69
N THR A 333 -14.99 -9.41 24.12
CA THR A 333 -13.61 -9.90 23.80
C THR A 333 -13.02 -9.07 22.65
N PHE A 334 -13.82 -8.71 21.64
CA PHE A 334 -13.48 -7.81 20.56
C PHE A 334 -14.29 -6.54 20.66
N SER A 335 -13.67 -5.40 20.29
CA SER A 335 -14.37 -4.14 20.13
C SER A 335 -14.72 -3.90 18.65
N SER A 336 -15.73 -3.07 18.37
CA SER A 336 -16.07 -2.71 17.00
C SER A 336 -14.91 -2.03 16.27
N ILE A 337 -14.07 -1.29 17.00
CA ILE A 337 -12.88 -0.63 16.43
C ILE A 337 -11.82 -1.64 15.99
N ASP A 338 -11.70 -2.80 16.68
CA ASP A 338 -10.79 -3.86 16.30
C ASP A 338 -11.20 -4.49 14.95
N ILE A 339 -12.51 -4.73 14.78
CA ILE A 339 -13.07 -5.23 13.50
C ILE A 339 -12.83 -4.25 12.36
N ILE A 340 -13.10 -2.97 12.57
CA ILE A 340 -12.90 -1.92 11.54
C ILE A 340 -11.42 -1.81 11.19
N PHE A 341 -10.54 -1.82 12.19
CA PHE A 341 -9.10 -1.73 12.00
C PHE A 341 -8.56 -2.92 11.20
N GLU A 342 -8.95 -4.15 11.57
CA GLU A 342 -8.52 -5.38 10.91
C GLU A 342 -8.98 -5.44 9.45
N CYS A 343 -10.27 -5.12 9.18
CA CYS A 343 -10.80 -5.06 7.83
C CYS A 343 -10.10 -4.01 6.98
N THR A 344 -9.83 -2.82 7.55
CA THR A 344 -9.15 -1.75 6.82
C THR A 344 -7.70 -2.12 6.54
N SER A 345 -7.00 -2.71 7.51
CA SER A 345 -5.65 -3.22 7.35
C SER A 345 -5.58 -4.30 6.27
N ALA A 346 -6.53 -5.24 6.27
CA ALA A 346 -6.63 -6.28 5.26
C ALA A 346 -6.92 -5.71 3.86
N PHE A 347 -7.93 -4.82 3.74
CA PHE A 347 -8.31 -4.19 2.48
C PHE A 347 -7.20 -3.33 1.88
N ALA A 348 -6.56 -2.53 2.71
CA ALA A 348 -5.46 -1.69 2.27
C ALA A 348 -4.12 -2.44 2.16
N THR A 349 -4.10 -3.73 2.50
CA THR A 349 -2.90 -4.59 2.56
C THR A 349 -1.79 -3.94 3.38
N VAL A 350 -2.11 -3.52 4.62
CA VAL A 350 -1.18 -2.84 5.54
C VAL A 350 -0.44 -3.83 6.41
N GLY A 351 -1.19 -4.76 7.06
CA GLY A 351 -0.62 -5.80 7.90
C GLY A 351 -0.55 -5.48 9.40
N LEU A 352 -0.93 -4.28 9.80
CA LEU A 352 -1.07 -3.95 11.22
C LEU A 352 -2.30 -4.61 11.80
N SER A 353 -2.22 -5.10 13.03
CA SER A 353 -3.33 -5.72 13.77
C SER A 353 -3.37 -5.22 15.20
N ARG A 354 -4.58 -5.13 15.75
CA ARG A 354 -4.76 -4.88 17.20
C ARG A 354 -4.72 -6.17 18.04
N GLY A 355 -4.25 -7.27 17.43
CA GLY A 355 -4.05 -8.56 18.08
C GLY A 355 -5.15 -9.59 17.84
N ILE A 356 -6.21 -9.24 17.08
CA ILE A 356 -7.36 -10.14 16.89
C ILE A 356 -7.16 -11.21 15.80
N THR A 357 -6.19 -11.05 14.88
CA THR A 357 -6.00 -11.91 13.69
C THR A 357 -5.89 -13.40 14.06
N GLY A 358 -5.11 -13.72 15.09
CA GLY A 358 -4.90 -15.11 15.53
C GLY A 358 -6.16 -15.77 16.07
N GLU A 359 -7.00 -14.99 16.72
CA GLU A 359 -8.20 -15.43 17.41
C GLU A 359 -9.45 -15.52 16.52
N LEU A 360 -9.39 -15.01 15.28
CA LEU A 360 -10.50 -15.04 14.33
C LEU A 360 -10.99 -16.48 14.09
N ASN A 361 -12.29 -16.67 13.98
CA ASN A 361 -12.88 -17.94 13.60
C ASN A 361 -12.59 -18.28 12.12
N PHE A 362 -12.93 -19.48 11.68
CA PHE A 362 -12.64 -19.95 10.32
C PHE A 362 -13.32 -19.09 9.25
N ALA A 363 -14.60 -18.73 9.44
CA ALA A 363 -15.35 -17.90 8.49
C ALA A 363 -14.75 -16.48 8.41
N ALA A 364 -14.40 -15.88 9.54
CA ALA A 364 -13.74 -14.59 9.62
C ALA A 364 -12.38 -14.59 8.89
N LYS A 365 -11.57 -15.65 9.05
CA LYS A 365 -10.30 -15.80 8.32
C LYS A 365 -10.51 -15.84 6.80
N ILE A 366 -11.57 -16.48 6.31
CA ILE A 366 -11.91 -16.49 4.88
C ILE A 366 -12.29 -15.08 4.40
N ILE A 367 -13.12 -14.36 5.16
CA ILE A 367 -13.52 -12.98 4.83
C ILE A 367 -12.28 -12.08 4.72
N ILE A 368 -11.36 -12.16 5.67
CA ILE A 368 -10.10 -11.39 5.64
C ILE A 368 -9.23 -11.78 4.43
N ILE A 369 -9.11 -13.08 4.10
CA ILE A 369 -8.39 -13.56 2.90
C ILE A 369 -8.97 -12.92 1.63
N LEU A 370 -10.29 -12.94 1.48
CA LEU A 370 -10.96 -12.34 0.32
C LEU A 370 -10.75 -10.82 0.28
N THR A 371 -10.83 -10.17 1.44
CA THR A 371 -10.61 -8.73 1.57
C THR A 371 -9.18 -8.34 1.18
N MET A 372 -8.15 -9.07 1.63
CA MET A 372 -6.75 -8.87 1.21
C MET A 372 -6.59 -9.05 -0.30
N PHE A 373 -7.18 -10.10 -0.86
CA PHE A 373 -7.09 -10.37 -2.30
C PHE A 373 -7.74 -9.27 -3.14
N ILE A 374 -8.94 -8.80 -2.75
CA ILE A 374 -9.64 -7.70 -3.42
C ILE A 374 -8.83 -6.40 -3.31
N GLY A 375 -8.31 -6.09 -2.13
CA GLY A 375 -7.47 -4.93 -1.90
C GLY A 375 -6.20 -4.93 -2.75
N ARG A 376 -5.56 -6.09 -2.90
CA ARG A 376 -4.34 -6.26 -3.70
C ARG A 376 -4.56 -6.18 -5.20
N THR A 377 -5.59 -6.88 -5.71
CA THR A 377 -5.91 -6.87 -7.15
C THR A 377 -6.47 -5.53 -7.61
N GLY A 378 -6.91 -4.71 -6.67
CA GLY A 378 -7.53 -3.41 -6.88
C GLY A 378 -8.99 -3.51 -7.31
N VAL A 379 -9.79 -2.63 -6.76
CA VAL A 379 -11.22 -2.47 -7.08
C VAL A 379 -11.45 -2.28 -8.59
N PHE A 380 -10.43 -1.83 -9.30
CA PHE A 380 -10.48 -1.59 -10.75
C PHE A 380 -10.44 -2.89 -11.58
N ALA A 381 -9.69 -3.91 -11.15
CA ALA A 381 -9.64 -5.18 -11.88
C ALA A 381 -10.99 -5.91 -11.88
N MET A 382 -11.75 -5.80 -10.78
CA MET A 382 -13.12 -6.30 -10.72
C MET A 382 -14.08 -5.53 -11.65
N ALA A 383 -13.87 -4.21 -11.79
CA ALA A 383 -14.69 -3.37 -12.65
C ALA A 383 -14.56 -3.70 -14.16
N LEU A 384 -13.38 -4.15 -14.59
CA LEU A 384 -13.14 -4.52 -15.99
C LEU A 384 -13.89 -5.77 -16.42
N LYS A 385 -14.21 -6.68 -15.50
CA LYS A 385 -14.92 -7.92 -15.80
C LYS A 385 -16.44 -7.72 -15.95
N ILE A 386 -16.98 -6.67 -15.32
CA ILE A 386 -18.43 -6.33 -15.41
C ILE A 386 -18.75 -5.60 -16.73
N ASN A 387 -17.80 -4.88 -17.30
CA ASN A 387 -17.93 -4.34 -18.66
C ASN A 387 -17.51 -5.38 -19.72
N LYS A 388 -18.20 -6.51 -19.77
CA LYS A 388 -18.20 -7.35 -20.98
C LYS A 388 -18.56 -6.45 -22.15
N SER A 389 -17.60 -6.30 -23.06
CA SER A 389 -17.76 -5.86 -24.44
C SER A 389 -19.22 -5.55 -24.82
N LYS A 390 -19.64 -4.31 -24.70
CA LYS A 390 -20.67 -3.82 -25.60
C LYS A 390 -19.99 -3.84 -26.97
N ASN A 391 -20.25 -4.91 -27.74
CA ASN A 391 -20.00 -4.93 -29.16
C ASN A 391 -20.57 -3.63 -29.72
N SER A 392 -19.74 -2.86 -30.37
CA SER A 392 -19.98 -1.52 -30.87
C SER A 392 -20.97 -1.43 -32.01
N LEU A 393 -21.96 -2.33 -32.08
CA LEU A 393 -22.91 -2.37 -33.22
C LEU A 393 -24.33 -1.93 -32.88
N ASN A 394 -24.67 -1.69 -31.60
CA ASN A 394 -25.97 -1.09 -31.28
C ASN A 394 -25.80 -0.12 -30.10
N THR A 395 -25.54 1.16 -30.37
CA THR A 395 -25.72 2.24 -29.42
C THR A 395 -27.22 2.52 -29.26
N VAL A 396 -27.89 1.72 -28.46
CA VAL A 396 -29.20 2.11 -27.96
C VAL A 396 -28.96 3.27 -27.02
N SER A 397 -29.32 4.49 -27.39
CA SER A 397 -29.36 5.63 -26.50
C SER A 397 -30.67 5.57 -25.72
N TYR A 398 -30.57 5.38 -24.41
CA TYR A 398 -31.70 5.49 -23.52
C TYR A 398 -32.08 6.96 -23.35
N PRO A 399 -33.38 7.30 -23.22
CA PRO A 399 -33.82 8.67 -22.90
C PRO A 399 -33.19 9.12 -21.57
N LYS A 400 -32.80 10.39 -21.51
CA LYS A 400 -32.25 10.99 -20.28
C LYS A 400 -33.39 11.43 -19.40
N GLU A 401 -33.43 10.96 -18.17
CA GLU A 401 -34.31 11.45 -17.12
C GLU A 401 -33.52 12.21 -16.06
N THR A 402 -34.16 13.24 -15.51
CA THR A 402 -33.62 14.05 -14.41
C THR A 402 -34.10 13.48 -13.09
N VAL A 403 -33.19 13.15 -12.18
CA VAL A 403 -33.48 12.76 -10.81
C VAL A 403 -32.95 13.85 -9.89
N MET A 404 -33.77 14.29 -8.94
CA MET A 404 -33.30 15.24 -7.93
C MET A 404 -32.27 14.57 -7.04
N VAL A 405 -31.11 15.21 -6.91
CA VAL A 405 -30.08 14.88 -5.93
C VAL A 405 -30.03 16.02 -4.93
N GLY A 406 -30.02 15.68 -3.61
CA GLY A 406 -30.03 16.64 -2.51
C GLY A 406 -28.75 17.43 -2.37
#